data_40af20babb482c3c3d6230f655a36279
#
_entry.id   40af20babb482c3c3d6230f655a36279
#
_cell.length_a   1.000
_cell.length_b   1.000
_cell.length_c   1.000
_cell.angle_alpha   90.00
_cell.angle_beta   90.00
_cell.angle_gamma   90.00
#
_symmetry.space_group_name_H-M   'P 1'
#
loop_
_entity.id
_entity.type
_entity.pdbx_description
1 polymer ?
#
loop_
_entity_poly.entity_id
_entity_poly.type
_entity_poly.pdbx_seq_one_letter_code
_entity_poly.pdbx_strand_id
1 'polypeptide(L)'
;MDSDEMEPTIGRGALVFVNPNATSASSSGLYAIESAGRITIRMVETRLGGGLVISCDNPRYSEQLKVAKASELKRHSVRIVGAVQGWLDASWR
;
A
#
# COMPACT_ATOMS: atom_id res chain seq x y z
N MET A 1 3.02 11.35 4.58
CA MET A 1 2.74 10.06 5.23
C MET A 1 2.96 10.18 6.72
N ASP A 2 2.00 9.76 7.52
CA ASP A 2 2.01 10.00 8.97
C ASP A 2 2.49 8.82 9.82
N SER A 3 2.82 7.71 9.19
CA SER A 3 3.24 6.51 9.90
C SER A 3 4.61 6.05 9.43
N ASP A 4 5.23 5.18 10.21
CA ASP A 4 6.55 4.62 9.92
C ASP A 4 6.50 3.22 9.31
N GLU A 5 5.31 2.74 8.93
CA GLU A 5 5.10 1.37 8.46
C GLU A 5 5.87 1.06 7.17
N MET A 6 6.15 2.09 6.36
CA MET A 6 6.91 1.92 5.12
C MET A 6 8.36 2.35 5.24
N GLU A 7 8.85 2.64 6.43
CA GLU A 7 10.27 2.86 6.62
C GLU A 7 11.04 1.54 6.44
N PRO A 8 12.22 1.54 5.82
CA PRO A 8 12.99 2.72 5.39
C PRO A 8 12.62 3.25 3.99
N THR A 9 11.77 2.57 3.23
CA THR A 9 11.47 2.96 1.85
C THR A 9 10.83 4.34 1.79
N ILE A 10 9.78 4.58 2.61
CA ILE A 10 9.12 5.87 2.69
C ILE A 10 9.16 6.32 4.14
N GLY A 11 9.86 7.41 4.40
CA GLY A 11 10.00 7.95 5.74
C GLY A 11 8.72 8.60 6.22
N ARG A 12 8.60 8.68 7.54
CA ARG A 12 7.48 9.36 8.20
C ARG A 12 7.47 10.84 7.81
N GLY A 13 6.29 11.37 7.51
CA GLY A 13 6.14 12.76 7.09
C GLY A 13 6.39 13.01 5.62
N ALA A 14 6.70 11.98 4.82
CA ALA A 14 6.89 12.11 3.39
C ALA A 14 5.58 12.52 2.69
N LEU A 15 5.73 13.28 1.60
CA LEU A 15 4.62 13.60 0.70
C LEU A 15 4.57 12.54 -0.39
N VAL A 16 3.42 11.89 -0.53
CA VAL A 16 3.26 10.77 -1.46
C VAL A 16 2.32 11.15 -2.58
N PHE A 17 2.72 10.86 -3.81
CA PHE A 17 1.92 11.13 -5.02
C PHE A 17 1.25 9.84 -5.48
N VAL A 18 -0.07 9.87 -5.63
CA VAL A 18 -0.89 8.70 -5.92
C VAL A 18 -1.64 8.90 -7.23
N ASN A 19 -1.65 7.86 -8.08
CA ASN A 19 -2.50 7.85 -9.27
C ASN A 19 -3.87 7.27 -8.91
N PRO A 20 -4.94 8.07 -8.82
CA PRO A 20 -6.26 7.59 -8.40
C PRO A 20 -6.96 6.71 -9.44
N ASN A 21 -6.44 6.65 -10.66
CA ASN A 21 -7.01 5.81 -11.72
C ASN A 21 -6.50 4.36 -11.64
N ALA A 22 -5.41 4.12 -10.92
CA ALA A 22 -4.83 2.78 -10.76
C ALA A 22 -5.40 2.12 -9.50
N THR A 23 -6.64 1.64 -9.59
CA THR A 23 -7.39 1.09 -8.46
C THR A 23 -7.36 -0.43 -8.41
N SER A 24 -6.63 -1.08 -9.30
CA SER A 24 -6.39 -2.53 -9.26
C SER A 24 -4.90 -2.79 -9.29
N ALA A 25 -4.45 -3.79 -8.52
CA ALA A 25 -3.04 -4.14 -8.45
C ALA A 25 -2.70 -5.11 -9.59
N SER A 26 -2.45 -4.55 -10.79
CA SER A 26 -2.04 -5.34 -11.95
C SER A 26 -0.55 -5.70 -11.92
N SER A 27 0.23 -5.01 -11.11
CA SER A 27 1.67 -5.27 -10.93
C SER A 27 2.04 -5.03 -9.47
N SER A 28 3.11 -5.68 -9.02
CA SER A 28 3.64 -5.48 -7.69
C SER A 28 4.20 -4.08 -7.53
N GLY A 29 4.00 -3.47 -6.37
CA GLY A 29 4.46 -2.11 -6.12
C GLY A 29 3.82 -1.52 -4.87
N LEU A 30 3.97 -0.21 -4.74
CA LEU A 30 3.41 0.55 -3.63
C LEU A 30 2.04 1.11 -4.01
N TYR A 31 1.08 0.98 -3.11
CA TYR A 31 -0.29 1.45 -3.31
C TYR A 31 -0.80 2.17 -2.08
N ALA A 32 -1.69 3.13 -2.31
CA ALA A 32 -2.47 3.73 -1.23
C ALA A 32 -3.67 2.81 -0.96
N ILE A 33 -3.82 2.39 0.27
CA ILE A 33 -4.83 1.42 0.71
C ILE A 33 -5.72 2.08 1.76
N GLU A 34 -7.04 1.97 1.57
CA GLU A 34 -8.00 2.40 2.57
C GLU A 34 -8.48 1.20 3.36
N SER A 35 -8.40 1.30 4.68
CA SER A 35 -8.89 0.29 5.61
C SER A 35 -9.37 0.98 6.88
N ALA A 36 -10.56 0.61 7.34
CA ALA A 36 -11.17 1.18 8.55
C ALA A 36 -11.22 2.73 8.53
N GLY A 37 -11.48 3.31 7.36
CA GLY A 37 -11.58 4.76 7.21
C GLY A 37 -10.24 5.50 7.15
N ARG A 38 -9.13 4.77 7.14
CA ARG A 38 -7.78 5.34 7.07
C ARG A 38 -7.10 4.95 5.78
N ILE A 39 -6.34 5.89 5.20
CA ILE A 39 -5.54 5.64 4.01
C ILE A 39 -4.08 5.52 4.43
N THR A 40 -3.46 4.41 4.07
CA THR A 40 -2.06 4.13 4.36
C THR A 40 -1.37 3.63 3.10
N ILE A 41 -0.04 3.73 3.07
CA ILE A 41 0.76 3.20 1.97
C ILE A 41 1.26 1.81 2.34
N ARG A 42 1.09 0.85 1.40
CA ARG A 42 1.49 -0.54 1.62
C ARG A 42 2.16 -1.09 0.37
N MET A 43 3.05 -2.06 0.59
CA MET A 43 3.59 -2.87 -0.48
C MET A 43 2.53 -3.91 -0.87
N VAL A 44 2.23 -4.00 -2.17
CA VAL A 44 1.33 -5.01 -2.71
C VAL A 44 2.12 -5.89 -3.67
N GLU A 45 2.15 -7.19 -3.39
CA GLU A 45 2.78 -8.17 -4.25
C GLU A 45 1.69 -8.97 -4.96
N THR A 46 1.77 -9.02 -6.29
CA THR A 46 0.83 -9.83 -7.09
C THR A 46 1.36 -11.25 -7.22
N ARG A 47 0.43 -12.21 -7.16
CA ARG A 47 0.75 -13.63 -7.27
C ARG A 47 0.10 -14.23 -8.51
N LEU A 48 0.68 -15.31 -9.00
CA LEU A 48 0.07 -16.09 -10.09
C LEU A 48 -1.32 -16.56 -9.66
N GLY A 49 -2.28 -16.45 -10.57
CA GLY A 49 -3.66 -16.80 -10.27
C GLY A 49 -4.50 -15.67 -9.68
N GLY A 50 -3.93 -14.45 -9.57
CA GLY A 50 -4.67 -13.27 -9.16
C GLY A 50 -4.64 -12.97 -7.67
N GLY A 51 -3.84 -13.71 -6.89
CA GLY A 51 -3.70 -13.44 -5.46
C GLY A 51 -2.88 -12.20 -5.17
N LEU A 52 -3.06 -11.63 -3.98
CA LEU A 52 -2.34 -10.45 -3.52
C LEU A 52 -1.79 -10.68 -2.12
N VAL A 53 -0.63 -10.10 -1.84
CA VAL A 53 -0.06 -10.00 -0.50
C VAL A 53 0.18 -8.54 -0.21
N ILE A 54 -0.46 -8.01 0.83
CA ILE A 54 -0.33 -6.62 1.26
C ILE A 54 0.49 -6.61 2.55
N SER A 55 1.58 -5.87 2.56
CA SER A 55 2.52 -5.85 3.69
C SER A 55 3.10 -4.46 3.92
N CYS A 56 3.72 -4.29 5.10
CA CYS A 56 4.50 -3.11 5.44
C CYS A 56 5.98 -3.37 5.13
N ASP A 57 6.71 -2.33 4.73
CA ASP A 57 8.14 -2.44 4.47
C ASP A 57 8.97 -2.43 5.76
N ASN A 58 8.47 -1.76 6.79
CA ASN A 58 9.20 -1.64 8.06
C ASN A 58 9.22 -3.01 8.79
N PRO A 59 10.40 -3.53 9.11
CA PRO A 59 10.51 -4.84 9.77
C PRO A 59 9.89 -4.92 11.18
N ARG A 60 9.56 -3.77 11.76
CA ARG A 60 8.83 -3.75 13.04
C ARG A 60 7.39 -4.22 12.92
N TYR A 61 6.86 -4.23 11.70
CA TYR A 61 5.47 -4.61 11.40
C TYR A 61 5.49 -5.83 10.50
N SER A 62 5.23 -7.00 11.07
CA SER A 62 5.28 -8.27 10.34
C SER A 62 3.92 -8.70 9.79
N GLU A 63 2.86 -7.96 10.07
CA GLU A 63 1.52 -8.32 9.64
C GLU A 63 1.38 -8.24 8.12
N GLN A 64 0.73 -9.26 7.56
CA GLN A 64 0.44 -9.32 6.13
C GLN A 64 -0.99 -9.75 5.92
N LEU A 65 -1.63 -9.18 4.88
CA LEU A 65 -2.91 -9.65 4.40
C LEU A 65 -2.68 -10.40 3.10
N LYS A 66 -3.06 -11.68 3.07
CA LYS A 66 -2.96 -12.52 1.87
C LYS A 66 -4.36 -12.88 1.40
N VAL A 67 -4.64 -12.65 0.13
CA VAL A 67 -5.91 -13.06 -0.47
C VAL A 67 -5.64 -13.86 -1.74
N ALA A 68 -6.47 -14.88 -1.98
CA ALA A 68 -6.33 -15.72 -3.16
C ALA A 68 -6.80 -15.02 -4.43
N LYS A 69 -7.73 -14.08 -4.31
CA LYS A 69 -8.25 -13.28 -5.41
C LYS A 69 -8.42 -11.84 -4.96
N ALA A 70 -8.18 -10.90 -5.87
CA ALA A 70 -8.33 -9.46 -5.58
C ALA A 70 -9.74 -9.11 -5.10
N SER A 71 -10.77 -9.81 -5.59
CA SER A 71 -12.15 -9.57 -5.17
C SER A 71 -12.39 -9.84 -3.68
N GLU A 72 -11.52 -10.60 -3.02
CA GLU A 72 -11.66 -10.91 -1.60
C GLU A 72 -11.29 -9.71 -0.70
N LEU A 73 -10.66 -8.68 -1.24
CA LEU A 73 -10.32 -7.48 -0.46
C LEU A 73 -11.56 -6.87 0.20
N LYS A 74 -12.70 -6.93 -0.45
CA LYS A 74 -13.95 -6.40 0.11
C LYS A 74 -14.34 -7.07 1.41
N ARG A 75 -14.05 -8.35 1.58
CA ARG A 75 -14.34 -9.09 2.81
C ARG A 75 -13.55 -8.55 4.00
N HIS A 76 -12.39 -7.98 3.72
CA HIS A 76 -11.51 -7.43 4.74
C HIS A 76 -11.70 -5.93 4.90
N SER A 77 -12.69 -5.34 4.22
CA SER A 77 -12.95 -3.90 4.22
C SER A 77 -11.72 -3.11 3.76
N VAL A 78 -11.01 -3.63 2.77
CA VAL A 78 -9.80 -3.05 2.21
C VAL A 78 -10.06 -2.63 0.78
N ARG A 79 -9.63 -1.41 0.42
CA ARG A 79 -9.81 -0.87 -0.93
C ARG A 79 -8.50 -0.25 -1.41
N ILE A 80 -8.14 -0.53 -2.66
CA ILE A 80 -7.01 0.11 -3.30
C ILE A 80 -7.48 1.48 -3.80
N VAL A 81 -6.86 2.54 -3.28
CA VAL A 81 -7.17 3.93 -3.66
C VAL A 81 -6.44 4.32 -4.93
N GLY A 82 -5.20 3.88 -5.07
CA GLY A 82 -4.40 4.17 -6.25
C GLY A 82 -2.97 3.69 -6.10
N ALA A 83 -2.23 3.72 -7.21
CA ALA A 83 -0.82 3.35 -7.22
C ALA A 83 0.05 4.54 -6.82
N VAL A 84 1.09 4.29 -6.05
CA VAL A 84 2.06 5.33 -5.69
C VAL A 84 2.95 5.60 -6.90
N GLN A 85 3.00 6.86 -7.33
CA GLN A 85 3.83 7.30 -8.45
C GLN A 85 5.21 7.78 -8.00
N GLY A 86 5.31 8.24 -6.75
CA GLY A 86 6.55 8.73 -6.18
C GLY A 86 6.30 9.40 -4.84
N TRP A 87 7.37 9.85 -4.21
CA TRP A 87 7.26 10.56 -2.94
C TRP A 87 8.44 11.51 -2.76
N LEU A 88 8.24 12.48 -1.86
CA LEU A 88 9.29 13.39 -1.40
C LEU A 88 9.46 13.17 0.11
N ASP A 89 10.68 12.96 0.53
CA ASP A 89 10.99 12.81 1.96
C ASP A 89 10.73 14.11 2.73
N ALA A 90 10.59 14.01 4.05
CA ALA A 90 10.31 15.16 4.89
C ALA A 90 11.38 16.27 4.79
N SER A 91 12.57 15.95 4.31
CA SER A 91 13.66 16.91 4.11
C SER A 91 13.40 17.96 3.01
N TRP A 92 12.37 17.75 2.20
CA TRP A 92 12.00 18.71 1.14
C TRP A 92 11.46 20.03 1.69
N ARG A 93 11.04 20.06 2.93
CA ARG A 93 10.44 21.22 3.59
C ARG A 93 11.49 22.30 3.90
#